data_a68bfbf8f6865d722c44738c2aaeb70a
#
_entry.id   a68bfbf8f6865d722c44738c2aaeb70a
#
_cell.length_a   1.000
_cell.length_b   1.000
_cell.length_c   1.000
_cell.angle_alpha   90.00
_cell.angle_beta   90.00
_cell.angle_gamma   90.00
#
_symmetry.space_group_name_H-M   'P 1'
#
loop_
_entity.id
_entity.type
_entity.pdbx_description
1 polymer ?
#
loop_
_entity_poly.entity_id
_entity_poly.type
_entity_poly.pdbx_seq_one_letter_code
_entity_poly.pdbx_strand_id
1 'polypeptide(L)'
;YDKIEGIKGKKLVYTLIVIFLVFTLVGFLVGYLISPKLIEDEDLDTNLYGESLQNPKESKIEIEGKVTYVNPEMYPMEDIYYSLSDSDGKEIYLLRSRGEELKLQMVEGLNVTVVGKLKKLKDGKTDVLEVEEVIIKSATD
;
A
#
# COMPACT_ATOMS: atom_id res chain seq x y z
N TYR A 1 -22.23 57.29 -11.95
CA TYR A 1 -21.60 56.22 -12.78
C TYR A 1 -20.13 56.51 -13.17
N ASP A 2 -19.46 57.47 -12.45
CA ASP A 2 -18.11 57.90 -12.83
C ASP A 2 -17.12 57.70 -11.68
N LYS A 3 -16.86 56.48 -11.28
CA LYS A 3 -15.84 56.18 -10.26
C LYS A 3 -14.87 55.06 -10.59
N ILE A 4 -14.82 54.62 -11.84
CA ILE A 4 -13.92 53.52 -12.27
C ILE A 4 -12.76 54.03 -13.15
N GLU A 5 -12.70 55.27 -13.52
CA GLU A 5 -11.69 55.85 -14.43
C GLU A 5 -10.46 56.41 -13.70
N GLY A 6 -9.93 55.78 -12.67
CA GLY A 6 -8.78 56.33 -11.97
C GLY A 6 -7.70 55.38 -11.54
N ILE A 7 -7.80 54.09 -11.85
CA ILE A 7 -6.74 53.17 -11.53
C ILE A 7 -5.75 53.19 -12.69
N LYS A 8 -4.75 54.07 -12.59
CA LYS A 8 -3.61 54.12 -13.52
C LYS A 8 -3.09 52.69 -13.72
N GLY A 9 -3.01 52.23 -14.97
CA GLY A 9 -2.69 50.86 -15.36
C GLY A 9 -1.50 50.19 -14.60
N LYS A 10 -0.56 51.03 -14.13
CA LYS A 10 0.55 50.57 -13.32
C LYS A 10 0.12 49.98 -11.95
N LYS A 11 -0.93 50.55 -11.30
CA LYS A 11 -1.43 50.02 -10.01
C LYS A 11 -2.21 48.73 -10.21
N LEU A 12 -2.95 48.59 -11.30
CA LEU A 12 -3.70 47.41 -11.65
C LEU A 12 -2.73 46.22 -11.93
N VAL A 13 -1.70 46.49 -12.72
CA VAL A 13 -0.65 45.48 -13.01
C VAL A 13 0.08 45.04 -11.73
N TYR A 14 0.40 45.98 -10.83
CA TYR A 14 1.04 45.68 -9.56
C TYR A 14 0.15 44.83 -8.65
N THR A 15 -1.13 45.15 -8.56
CA THR A 15 -2.13 44.38 -7.79
C THR A 15 -2.25 42.95 -8.35
N LEU A 16 -2.27 42.81 -9.67
CA LEU A 16 -2.37 41.50 -10.32
C LEU A 16 -1.11 40.63 -10.07
N ILE A 17 0.06 41.24 -10.10
CA ILE A 17 1.33 40.55 -9.77
C ILE A 17 1.33 40.10 -8.32
N VAL A 18 0.89 40.93 -7.38
CA VAL A 18 0.83 40.58 -5.95
C VAL A 18 -0.14 39.41 -5.72
N ILE A 19 -1.33 39.44 -6.34
CA ILE A 19 -2.30 38.35 -6.25
C ILE A 19 -1.71 37.04 -6.80
N PHE A 20 -1.06 37.12 -7.97
CA PHE A 20 -0.41 35.95 -8.57
C PHE A 20 0.68 35.38 -7.67
N LEU A 21 1.48 36.22 -7.04
CA LEU A 21 2.56 35.80 -6.14
C LEU A 21 2.01 35.13 -4.87
N VAL A 22 0.90 35.65 -4.33
CA VAL A 22 0.22 35.03 -3.18
C VAL A 22 -0.34 33.65 -3.56
N PHE A 23 -1.01 33.50 -4.70
CA PHE A 23 -1.52 32.20 -5.15
C PHE A 23 -0.41 31.19 -5.42
N THR A 24 0.72 31.63 -5.97
CA THR A 24 1.88 30.77 -6.20
C THR A 24 2.49 30.29 -4.87
N LEU A 25 2.60 31.17 -3.88
CA LEU A 25 3.09 30.81 -2.54
C LEU A 25 2.16 29.84 -1.83
N VAL A 26 0.84 30.08 -1.89
CA VAL A 26 -0.15 29.17 -1.29
C VAL A 26 -0.14 27.81 -2.01
N GLY A 27 -0.06 27.79 -3.34
CA GLY A 27 0.05 26.56 -4.12
C GLY A 27 1.30 25.75 -3.76
N PHE A 28 2.43 26.42 -3.59
CA PHE A 28 3.68 25.78 -3.19
C PHE A 28 3.60 25.20 -1.77
N LEU A 29 2.99 25.92 -0.85
CA LEU A 29 2.82 25.50 0.53
C LEU A 29 1.87 24.31 0.67
N VAL A 30 0.76 24.32 -0.07
CA VAL A 30 -0.19 23.22 -0.15
C VAL A 30 0.46 22.01 -0.84
N GLY A 31 1.17 22.23 -1.93
CA GLY A 31 1.94 21.18 -2.62
C GLY A 31 2.99 20.53 -1.72
N TYR A 32 3.70 21.33 -0.94
CA TYR A 32 4.71 20.84 0.01
C TYR A 32 4.09 20.03 1.17
N LEU A 33 2.91 20.43 1.67
CA LEU A 33 2.21 19.71 2.74
C LEU A 33 1.51 18.42 2.26
N ILE A 34 1.11 18.36 0.99
CA ILE A 34 0.40 17.21 0.41
C ILE A 34 1.39 16.25 -0.26
N SER A 35 2.54 16.74 -0.72
CA SER A 35 3.55 15.95 -1.45
C SER A 35 4.09 14.72 -0.70
N PRO A 36 4.22 14.69 0.63
CA PRO A 36 4.69 13.48 1.29
C PRO A 36 3.65 12.36 1.36
N LYS A 37 2.39 12.60 0.97
CA LYS A 37 1.31 11.60 1.07
C LYS A 37 0.86 11.00 -0.26
N LEU A 38 1.38 11.49 -1.39
CA LEU A 38 0.95 11.05 -2.73
C LEU A 38 2.06 10.40 -3.56
N ILE A 39 3.26 10.20 -2.98
CA ILE A 39 4.33 9.47 -3.65
C ILE A 39 4.54 8.15 -2.90
N GLU A 40 3.53 7.29 -2.98
CA GLU A 40 3.65 5.92 -2.51
C GLU A 40 2.88 4.98 -3.44
N ASP A 41 3.07 5.15 -4.75
CA ASP A 41 2.72 4.16 -5.77
C ASP A 41 3.35 4.57 -7.11
N GLU A 42 4.65 4.39 -7.25
CA GLU A 42 5.26 4.12 -8.56
C GLU A 42 6.52 3.30 -8.38
N ASP A 43 6.40 2.06 -8.81
CA ASP A 43 7.48 1.12 -9.01
C ASP A 43 8.58 1.74 -9.88
N LEU A 44 9.76 1.90 -9.31
CA LEU A 44 10.98 2.03 -10.08
C LEU A 44 12.02 1.07 -9.51
N ASP A 45 12.09 -0.08 -10.16
CA ASP A 45 13.24 -0.96 -10.11
C ASP A 45 14.53 -0.16 -10.25
N THR A 46 15.29 -0.08 -9.17
CA THR A 46 16.71 0.20 -9.29
C THR A 46 17.43 -0.50 -8.15
N ASN A 47 17.92 -1.69 -8.47
CA ASN A 47 19.01 -2.31 -7.74
C ASN A 47 20.21 -1.37 -7.78
N LEU A 48 20.58 -0.80 -6.65
CA LEU A 48 21.99 -0.46 -6.37
C LEU A 48 22.22 -0.41 -4.85
N TYR A 49 23.25 -1.09 -4.43
CA TYR A 49 23.84 -1.21 -3.12
C TYR A 49 23.89 0.08 -2.31
N GLY A 50 23.55 0.01 -1.01
CA GLY A 50 23.83 1.06 -0.06
C GLY A 50 23.06 0.88 1.25
N GLU A 51 23.75 0.38 2.27
CA GLU A 51 23.31 0.27 3.65
C GLU A 51 22.71 1.55 4.23
N SER A 52 21.76 1.30 5.11
CA SER A 52 21.48 1.99 6.37
C SER A 52 20.37 3.03 6.42
N LEU A 53 19.59 2.79 7.45
CA LEU A 53 18.74 3.60 8.31
C LEU A 53 17.23 3.44 8.10
N GLN A 54 16.71 2.37 8.72
CA GLN A 54 15.56 2.31 9.62
C GLN A 54 14.41 3.30 9.35
N ASN A 55 13.59 2.96 8.41
CA ASN A 55 12.14 3.03 8.52
C ASN A 55 11.63 1.58 8.46
N PRO A 56 10.63 1.15 9.23
CA PRO A 56 10.02 -0.13 9.02
C PRO A 56 9.24 -0.06 7.68
N LYS A 57 9.96 -0.18 6.58
CA LYS A 57 9.36 -0.56 5.30
C LYS A 57 8.66 -1.87 5.60
N GLU A 58 7.36 -1.91 5.44
CA GLU A 58 6.58 -3.14 5.38
C GLU A 58 7.26 -4.02 4.33
N SER A 59 8.19 -4.85 4.80
CA SER A 59 8.98 -5.71 3.92
C SER A 59 8.03 -6.72 3.31
N LYS A 60 7.90 -6.71 1.99
CA LYS A 60 7.24 -7.80 1.28
C LYS A 60 8.02 -9.07 1.55
N ILE A 61 7.32 -10.10 1.94
CA ILE A 61 7.90 -11.42 2.17
C ILE A 61 7.28 -12.41 1.18
N GLU A 62 8.09 -13.35 0.75
CA GLU A 62 7.72 -14.45 -0.11
C GLU A 62 7.85 -15.75 0.67
N ILE A 63 6.75 -16.49 0.79
CA ILE A 63 6.70 -17.71 1.59
C ILE A 63 6.01 -18.80 0.81
N GLU A 64 6.63 -19.99 0.80
CA GLU A 64 6.05 -21.20 0.23
C GLU A 64 5.30 -21.99 1.28
N GLY A 65 4.13 -22.49 0.93
CA GLY A 65 3.34 -23.34 1.81
C GLY A 65 2.05 -23.80 1.17
N LYS A 66 1.32 -24.60 1.93
CA LYS A 66 0.01 -25.12 1.54
C LYS A 66 -1.09 -24.20 2.02
N VAL A 67 -1.97 -23.81 1.11
CA VAL A 67 -3.16 -23.02 1.45
C VAL A 67 -4.23 -23.92 2.06
N THR A 68 -4.70 -23.59 3.25
CA THR A 68 -5.71 -24.35 3.98
C THR A 68 -6.85 -23.44 4.40
N TYR A 69 -8.09 -23.90 4.25
CA TYR A 69 -9.27 -23.17 4.71
C TYR A 69 -9.30 -23.11 6.23
N VAL A 70 -9.66 -21.95 6.76
CA VAL A 70 -9.83 -21.68 8.19
C VAL A 70 -11.26 -21.21 8.43
N ASN A 71 -11.88 -21.69 9.52
CA ASN A 71 -13.22 -21.22 9.88
C ASN A 71 -13.18 -19.72 10.22
N PRO A 72 -13.88 -18.85 9.47
CA PRO A 72 -13.88 -17.41 9.70
C PRO A 72 -14.49 -17.01 11.06
N GLU A 73 -15.26 -17.86 11.69
CA GLU A 73 -15.81 -17.62 13.04
C GLU A 73 -14.72 -17.55 14.10
N MET A 74 -13.53 -18.11 13.84
CA MET A 74 -12.38 -18.02 14.75
C MET A 74 -11.74 -16.63 14.74
N TYR A 75 -11.95 -15.85 13.68
CA TYR A 75 -11.37 -14.53 13.48
C TYR A 75 -12.45 -13.50 13.09
N PRO A 76 -13.42 -13.23 13.98
CA PRO A 76 -14.52 -12.33 13.66
C PRO A 76 -14.00 -10.93 13.35
N MET A 77 -14.52 -10.31 12.28
CA MET A 77 -14.17 -8.98 11.78
C MET A 77 -12.76 -8.83 11.18
N GLU A 78 -12.09 -9.92 10.82
CA GLU A 78 -10.72 -9.86 10.28
C GLU A 78 -10.62 -10.30 8.81
N ASP A 79 -11.71 -10.77 8.20
CA ASP A 79 -11.78 -11.26 6.80
C ASP A 79 -10.70 -12.31 6.48
N ILE A 80 -10.54 -13.27 7.40
CA ILE A 80 -9.57 -14.36 7.28
C ILE A 80 -10.33 -15.65 6.99
N TYR A 81 -10.04 -16.26 5.86
CA TYR A 81 -10.63 -17.51 5.38
C TYR A 81 -9.61 -18.59 5.09
N TYR A 82 -8.33 -18.23 5.03
CA TYR A 82 -7.23 -19.14 4.68
C TYR A 82 -6.04 -18.94 5.58
N SER A 83 -5.28 -20.00 5.75
CA SER A 83 -3.95 -20.00 6.37
C SER A 83 -2.94 -20.64 5.44
N LEU A 84 -1.69 -20.31 5.64
CA LEU A 84 -0.55 -20.94 5.00
C LEU A 84 0.11 -21.91 5.99
N SER A 85 0.22 -23.17 5.60
CA SER A 85 0.82 -24.24 6.41
C SER A 85 2.10 -24.74 5.76
N ASP A 86 3.02 -25.23 6.60
CA ASP A 86 4.23 -25.90 6.12
C ASP A 86 3.92 -27.34 5.63
N SER A 87 4.98 -28.06 5.22
CA SER A 87 4.89 -29.45 4.77
C SER A 87 4.33 -30.40 5.83
N ASP A 88 4.49 -30.07 7.10
CA ASP A 88 4.05 -30.86 8.23
C ASP A 88 2.60 -30.56 8.64
N GLY A 89 1.96 -29.61 7.93
CA GLY A 89 0.60 -29.17 8.19
C GLY A 89 0.47 -28.18 9.34
N LYS A 90 1.60 -27.64 9.83
CA LYS A 90 1.61 -26.63 10.86
C LYS A 90 1.34 -25.25 10.23
N GLU A 91 0.40 -24.53 10.80
CA GLU A 91 0.09 -23.16 10.38
C GLU A 91 1.30 -22.24 10.59
N ILE A 92 1.68 -21.53 9.52
CA ILE A 92 2.78 -20.56 9.53
C ILE A 92 2.21 -19.16 9.70
N TYR A 93 1.26 -18.78 8.82
CA TYR A 93 0.60 -17.48 8.82
C TYR A 93 -0.87 -17.60 8.45
N LEU A 94 -1.68 -16.74 9.04
CA LEU A 94 -3.02 -16.45 8.54
C LEU A 94 -2.92 -15.60 7.28
N LEU A 95 -3.80 -15.82 6.31
CA LEU A 95 -3.84 -15.09 5.04
C LEU A 95 -5.01 -14.13 5.02
N ARG A 96 -4.73 -12.84 4.83
CA ARG A 96 -5.76 -11.83 4.57
C ARG A 96 -5.70 -11.48 3.10
N SER A 97 -6.82 -11.67 2.41
CA SER A 97 -6.92 -11.35 0.99
C SER A 97 -7.31 -9.88 0.79
N ARG A 98 -6.64 -9.21 -0.13
CA ARG A 98 -7.06 -7.93 -0.68
C ARG A 98 -7.41 -8.09 -2.16
N GLY A 99 -8.55 -8.72 -2.43
CA GLY A 99 -9.01 -8.95 -3.80
C GLY A 99 -8.51 -10.25 -4.45
N GLU A 100 -7.69 -11.03 -3.77
CA GLU A 100 -7.15 -12.31 -4.25
C GLU A 100 -7.93 -13.53 -3.70
N GLU A 101 -9.14 -13.32 -3.15
CA GLU A 101 -9.94 -14.40 -2.54
C GLU A 101 -10.19 -15.55 -3.52
N LEU A 102 -10.52 -15.24 -4.78
CA LEU A 102 -10.76 -16.26 -5.80
C LEU A 102 -9.51 -17.09 -6.09
N LYS A 103 -8.33 -16.47 -6.11
CA LYS A 103 -7.08 -17.20 -6.32
C LYS A 103 -6.78 -18.10 -5.13
N LEU A 104 -6.94 -17.62 -3.91
CA LEU A 104 -6.75 -18.43 -2.71
C LEU A 104 -7.72 -19.60 -2.66
N GLN A 105 -8.98 -19.41 -3.06
CA GLN A 105 -9.96 -20.49 -3.17
C GLN A 105 -9.56 -21.53 -4.22
N MET A 106 -9.05 -21.08 -5.37
CA MET A 106 -8.62 -21.99 -6.45
C MET A 106 -7.38 -22.82 -6.09
N VAL A 107 -6.54 -22.32 -5.20
CA VAL A 107 -5.31 -22.99 -4.77
C VAL A 107 -5.43 -23.65 -3.40
N GLU A 108 -6.62 -23.74 -2.84
CA GLU A 108 -6.87 -24.46 -1.60
C GLU A 108 -6.36 -25.91 -1.70
N GLY A 109 -5.58 -26.31 -0.73
CA GLY A 109 -4.96 -27.64 -0.69
C GLY A 109 -3.68 -27.79 -1.51
N LEU A 110 -3.29 -26.78 -2.29
CA LEU A 110 -2.07 -26.78 -3.09
C LEU A 110 -0.90 -26.10 -2.38
N ASN A 111 0.32 -26.52 -2.72
CA ASN A 111 1.52 -25.79 -2.35
C ASN A 111 1.74 -24.64 -3.34
N VAL A 112 1.80 -23.45 -2.81
CA VAL A 112 1.98 -22.23 -3.59
C VAL A 112 3.00 -21.33 -2.93
N THR A 113 3.50 -20.36 -3.67
CA THR A 113 4.27 -19.26 -3.11
C THR A 113 3.36 -18.06 -2.96
N VAL A 114 3.26 -17.54 -1.74
CA VAL A 114 2.46 -16.36 -1.43
C VAL A 114 3.40 -15.20 -1.18
N VAL A 115 3.16 -14.10 -1.88
CA VAL A 115 3.87 -12.82 -1.70
C VAL A 115 2.92 -11.84 -1.02
N GLY A 116 3.41 -11.19 0.02
CA GLY A 116 2.58 -10.24 0.74
C GLY A 116 3.34 -9.47 1.82
N LYS A 117 2.59 -8.69 2.57
CA LYS A 117 3.12 -7.89 3.68
C LYS A 117 2.70 -8.49 5.02
N LEU A 118 3.66 -8.63 5.91
CA LEU A 118 3.38 -9.12 7.26
C LEU A 118 2.76 -8.00 8.09
N LYS A 119 1.59 -8.27 8.65
CA LYS A 119 0.88 -7.38 9.57
C LYS A 119 0.49 -8.10 10.83
N LYS A 120 0.06 -7.35 11.82
CA LYS A 120 -0.54 -7.94 13.03
C LYS A 120 -2.05 -7.79 13.02
N LEU A 121 -2.74 -8.79 13.55
CA LEU A 121 -4.17 -8.70 13.82
C LEU A 121 -4.45 -7.61 14.87
N LYS A 122 -5.72 -7.29 15.05
CA LYS A 122 -6.17 -6.32 16.08
C LYS A 122 -5.78 -6.74 17.50
N ASP A 123 -5.52 -8.01 17.72
CA ASP A 123 -5.02 -8.53 19.00
C ASP A 123 -3.56 -8.11 19.29
N GLY A 124 -2.86 -7.59 18.28
CA GLY A 124 -1.46 -7.18 18.35
C GLY A 124 -0.45 -8.31 18.53
N LYS A 125 -0.91 -9.56 18.55
CA LYS A 125 -0.07 -10.75 18.83
C LYS A 125 0.05 -11.67 17.62
N THR A 126 -1.07 -11.92 16.93
CA THR A 126 -1.12 -12.86 15.81
C THR A 126 -0.64 -12.19 14.53
N ASP A 127 0.32 -12.83 13.85
CA ASP A 127 0.83 -12.38 12.57
C ASP A 127 -0.09 -12.83 11.43
N VAL A 128 -0.40 -11.92 10.53
CA VAL A 128 -1.21 -12.15 9.34
C VAL A 128 -0.43 -11.68 8.11
N LEU A 129 -0.44 -12.49 7.08
CA LEU A 129 0.13 -12.15 5.78
C LEU A 129 -0.96 -11.53 4.91
N GLU A 130 -0.85 -10.25 4.62
CA GLU A 130 -1.71 -9.57 3.67
C GLU A 130 -1.25 -9.90 2.26
N VAL A 131 -2.04 -10.75 1.58
CA VAL A 131 -1.68 -11.35 0.30
C VAL A 131 -1.78 -10.31 -0.80
N GLU A 132 -0.68 -10.11 -1.53
CA GLU A 132 -0.62 -9.26 -2.72
C GLU A 132 -0.58 -10.12 -4.00
N GLU A 133 0.07 -11.28 -3.94
CA GLU A 133 0.20 -12.17 -5.10
C GLU A 133 0.28 -13.64 -4.67
N VAL A 134 -0.30 -14.51 -5.48
CA VAL A 134 -0.22 -15.96 -5.34
C VAL A 134 0.41 -16.55 -6.59
N ILE A 135 1.55 -17.20 -6.43
CA ILE A 135 2.32 -17.83 -7.50
C ILE A 135 2.16 -19.34 -7.41
N ILE A 136 1.54 -19.92 -8.42
CA ILE A 136 1.37 -21.35 -8.54
C ILE A 136 2.61 -21.89 -9.24
N LYS A 137 3.42 -22.68 -8.54
CA LYS A 137 4.51 -23.40 -9.19
C LYS A 137 3.93 -24.53 -10.03
N SER A 138 3.99 -24.38 -11.34
CA SER A 138 3.76 -25.53 -12.23
C SER A 138 4.80 -26.58 -11.90
N ALA A 139 4.38 -27.78 -11.53
CA ALA A 139 5.26 -28.94 -11.51
C ALA A 139 5.71 -29.17 -12.97
N THR A 140 6.85 -28.58 -13.32
CA THR A 140 7.54 -28.96 -14.54
C THR A 140 8.47 -30.09 -14.14
N ASP A 141 8.10 -31.29 -14.55
CA ASP A 141 8.96 -32.46 -14.54
C ASP A 141 10.29 -32.19 -15.25
#